data_619689e2adca1d3da0bad09702f18f38
#
_entry.id   619689e2adca1d3da0bad09702f18f38
#
_cell.length_a   1.000
_cell.length_b   1.000
_cell.length_c   1.000
_cell.angle_alpha   90.00
_cell.angle_beta   90.00
_cell.angle_gamma   90.00
#
_symmetry.space_group_name_H-M   'P 1'
#
loop_
_entity.id
_entity.type
_entity.pdbx_description
1 polymer ?
#
loop_
_entity_poly.entity_id
_entity_poly.type
_entity_poly.pdbx_seq_one_letter_code
_entity_poly.pdbx_strand_id
1 'polypeptide(L)'
;MTTRQRIYVAIAIITLIGLGNVLAQTQFKDQRSRAPRQHHNVALPTTAATQFGDPLADLTPTQLADFAAGLDEFQSVDTAESGLGPVFNNVSCVACHSDPAIGGGSVIHETRFGRIANGHFDPLAELGGSLMQDFAIDPTAQEVVPAQANVVAKRKSTPLFGLGLIEAIPDSAILQNAQNPKPDGITGRPSIVQDVATGHTRIGRFGWKAQQATLLAFAGDAYLNEIGITSRLFPQENAPRGDLYMLELYDHVADPEDAVDPATGKADIDRFADFMRYLAPPPRASLTQSAIAGAAVFLQTGCENCHRALMQTSSSTIRALDRKLVPLFSDLLLHDMGSLGDGIAQGTAAPAEMKTAPLWGLRARTPLLHDGRAPTIDAAIRLHDGEAAKVRDRYTRLNSAQQQQLLDFLKSI
;
A
#
# COMPACT_ATOMS: atom_id res chain seq x y z
N MET A 1 5.32 -18.08 -20.52
CA MET A 1 4.94 -17.15 -21.61
C MET A 1 5.90 -17.32 -22.77
N THR A 2 5.39 -17.50 -23.98
CA THR A 2 6.23 -17.56 -25.19
C THR A 2 6.71 -16.15 -25.55
N THR A 3 7.80 -16.05 -26.34
CA THR A 3 8.32 -14.77 -26.83
C THR A 3 7.25 -13.91 -27.50
N ARG A 4 6.31 -14.53 -28.22
CA ARG A 4 5.16 -13.82 -28.82
C ARG A 4 4.19 -13.24 -27.78
N GLN A 5 3.89 -13.96 -26.71
CA GLN A 5 3.04 -13.44 -25.62
C GLN A 5 3.71 -12.26 -24.87
N ARG A 6 5.03 -12.30 -24.71
CA ARG A 6 5.79 -11.17 -24.13
C ARG A 6 5.76 -9.92 -24.99
N ILE A 7 5.80 -10.09 -26.31
CA ILE A 7 5.67 -8.96 -27.27
C ILE A 7 4.25 -8.36 -27.19
N TYR A 8 3.20 -9.16 -27.08
CA TYR A 8 1.83 -8.65 -26.94
C TYR A 8 1.61 -7.92 -25.61
N VAL A 9 2.21 -8.38 -24.50
CA VAL A 9 2.17 -7.69 -23.22
C VAL A 9 2.95 -6.38 -23.30
N ALA A 10 4.13 -6.37 -23.93
CA ALA A 10 4.91 -5.15 -24.16
C ALA A 10 4.14 -4.14 -25.04
N ILE A 11 3.51 -4.61 -26.12
CA ILE A 11 2.67 -3.79 -26.99
C ILE A 11 1.45 -3.27 -26.21
N ALA A 12 0.81 -4.09 -25.40
CA ALA A 12 -0.32 -3.67 -24.57
C ALA A 12 0.11 -2.62 -23.50
N ILE A 13 1.26 -2.79 -22.87
CA ILE A 13 1.81 -1.80 -21.93
C ILE A 13 2.17 -0.50 -22.67
N ILE A 14 2.81 -0.58 -23.83
CA ILE A 14 3.20 0.58 -24.65
C ILE A 14 1.96 1.27 -25.24
N THR A 15 0.97 0.50 -25.72
CA THR A 15 -0.27 1.04 -26.29
C THR A 15 -1.16 1.68 -25.22
N LEU A 16 -1.28 1.07 -24.02
CA LEU A 16 -2.00 1.63 -22.88
C LEU A 16 -1.34 2.89 -22.30
N ILE A 17 -0.02 2.97 -22.42
CA ILE A 17 0.77 4.13 -21.97
C ILE A 17 0.76 5.25 -23.04
N GLY A 18 0.76 4.91 -24.33
CA GLY A 18 0.80 5.85 -25.45
C GLY A 18 -0.54 6.50 -25.81
N LEU A 19 -1.66 5.77 -25.67
CA LEU A 19 -2.99 6.26 -26.03
C LEU A 19 -3.52 7.39 -25.14
N GLY A 20 -3.04 7.50 -23.89
CA GLY A 20 -3.38 8.62 -23.01
C GLY A 20 -2.88 10.00 -23.52
N ASN A 21 -1.81 10.02 -24.30
CA ASN A 21 -1.24 11.27 -24.83
C ASN A 21 -1.62 11.59 -26.28
N VAL A 22 -2.15 10.62 -27.05
CA VAL A 22 -2.48 10.84 -28.47
C VAL A 22 -3.91 11.35 -28.68
N LEU A 23 -4.83 11.08 -27.74
CA LEU A 23 -6.22 11.53 -27.85
C LEU A 23 -6.46 13.01 -27.56
N ALA A 24 -5.43 13.74 -27.10
CA ALA A 24 -5.52 15.18 -26.86
C ALA A 24 -5.27 16.04 -28.12
N GLN A 25 -4.87 15.47 -29.26
CA GLN A 25 -4.46 16.27 -30.44
C GLN A 25 -5.14 15.95 -31.78
N THR A 26 -6.14 15.05 -31.84
CA THR A 26 -6.83 14.80 -33.13
C THR A 26 -8.35 14.86 -32.98
N GLN A 27 -8.88 16.05 -33.00
CA GLN A 27 -10.22 16.33 -33.51
C GLN A 27 -10.06 16.95 -34.88
N PHE A 28 -10.23 16.20 -35.98
CA PHE A 28 -10.84 16.67 -37.26
C PHE A 28 -11.11 15.51 -38.23
N LYS A 29 -12.44 15.36 -38.50
CA LYS A 29 -13.12 14.84 -39.71
C LYS A 29 -12.70 13.50 -40.34
N ASP A 30 -13.53 12.48 -40.36
CA ASP A 30 -14.32 12.18 -41.59
C ASP A 30 -15.49 11.22 -41.27
N GLN A 31 -16.65 11.53 -41.85
CA GLN A 31 -17.86 10.70 -41.81
C GLN A 31 -17.84 9.71 -42.99
N ARG A 32 -17.99 8.43 -42.74
CA ARG A 32 -18.76 7.48 -43.60
C ARG A 32 -19.16 6.23 -42.85
N SER A 33 -20.41 5.95 -42.97
CA SER A 33 -21.20 4.89 -42.38
C SER A 33 -20.74 3.43 -42.63
N ARG A 34 -20.66 2.61 -41.57
CA ARG A 34 -20.96 1.16 -41.58
C ARG A 34 -21.41 0.75 -40.18
N ALA A 35 -22.45 -0.08 -40.09
CA ALA A 35 -23.10 -0.50 -38.86
C ALA A 35 -22.16 -1.16 -37.84
N PRO A 36 -22.38 -0.97 -36.51
CA PRO A 36 -21.41 -1.29 -35.49
C PRO A 36 -21.46 -2.79 -35.09
N ARG A 37 -20.32 -3.45 -35.21
CA ARG A 37 -20.01 -4.56 -34.31
C ARG A 37 -19.82 -3.98 -32.92
N GLN A 38 -20.56 -4.46 -31.94
CA GLN A 38 -20.37 -4.07 -30.52
C GLN A 38 -18.98 -4.50 -30.08
N HIS A 39 -18.02 -3.60 -30.22
CA HIS A 39 -16.78 -3.66 -29.46
C HIS A 39 -17.11 -3.12 -28.08
N HIS A 40 -17.00 -3.94 -27.04
CA HIS A 40 -16.93 -3.44 -25.69
C HIS A 40 -15.74 -2.48 -25.62
N ASN A 41 -16.02 -1.20 -25.69
CA ASN A 41 -15.03 -0.16 -25.40
C ASN A 41 -14.63 -0.32 -23.94
N VAL A 42 -13.51 -0.98 -23.69
CA VAL A 42 -12.80 -0.85 -22.43
C VAL A 42 -12.26 0.58 -22.43
N ALA A 43 -13.01 1.50 -21.86
CA ALA A 43 -12.55 2.86 -21.65
C ALA A 43 -11.30 2.78 -20.77
N LEU A 44 -10.17 3.25 -21.28
CA LEU A 44 -8.97 3.47 -20.48
C LEU A 44 -9.33 4.43 -19.35
N PRO A 45 -8.89 4.18 -18.10
CA PRO A 45 -9.24 5.06 -17.00
C PRO A 45 -8.68 6.45 -17.24
N THR A 46 -9.54 7.42 -17.45
CA THR A 46 -9.26 8.86 -17.41
C THR A 46 -9.17 9.35 -15.95
N THR A 47 -8.77 8.47 -15.03
CA THR A 47 -8.71 8.73 -13.59
C THR A 47 -7.32 9.10 -13.12
N ALA A 48 -6.47 9.63 -13.99
CA ALA A 48 -5.19 10.16 -13.55
C ALA A 48 -5.47 11.45 -12.75
N ALA A 49 -5.11 11.44 -11.46
CA ALA A 49 -4.95 12.65 -10.69
C ALA A 49 -4.10 13.65 -11.48
N THR A 50 -4.44 14.92 -11.41
CA THR A 50 -3.60 15.99 -11.97
C THR A 50 -2.45 16.31 -11.03
N GLN A 51 -2.68 16.10 -9.72
CA GLN A 51 -1.71 16.32 -8.64
C GLN A 51 -1.77 15.19 -7.62
N PHE A 52 -0.73 15.08 -6.79
CA PHE A 52 -0.78 14.21 -5.60
C PHE A 52 -1.79 14.77 -4.59
N GLY A 53 -2.57 13.90 -3.98
CA GLY A 53 -3.60 14.28 -3.02
C GLY A 53 -4.97 14.57 -3.62
N ASP A 54 -5.10 14.62 -4.95
CA ASP A 54 -6.42 14.79 -5.61
C ASP A 54 -7.34 13.60 -5.31
N PRO A 55 -8.67 13.83 -5.26
CA PRO A 55 -9.65 12.75 -5.24
C PRO A 55 -9.72 12.03 -6.60
N LEU A 56 -10.26 10.81 -6.60
CA LEU A 56 -10.58 10.08 -7.82
C LEU A 56 -11.51 10.92 -8.73
N ALA A 57 -11.31 10.84 -10.04
CA ALA A 57 -12.28 11.36 -11.00
C ALA A 57 -13.58 10.54 -10.96
N ASP A 58 -14.67 11.09 -11.50
CA ASP A 58 -15.99 10.45 -11.56
C ASP A 58 -16.66 10.18 -10.19
N LEU A 59 -16.27 10.87 -9.13
CA LEU A 59 -16.98 10.87 -7.85
C LEU A 59 -18.26 11.72 -7.93
N THR A 60 -19.31 11.26 -7.26
CA THR A 60 -20.53 12.07 -7.07
C THR A 60 -20.27 13.21 -6.08
N PRO A 61 -21.14 14.25 -6.04
CA PRO A 61 -21.02 15.32 -5.04
C PRO A 61 -20.99 14.80 -3.58
N THR A 62 -21.77 13.76 -3.27
CA THR A 62 -21.76 13.13 -1.93
C THR A 62 -20.41 12.46 -1.66
N GLN A 63 -19.86 11.71 -2.60
CA GLN A 63 -18.55 11.06 -2.45
C GLN A 63 -17.41 12.07 -2.33
N LEU A 64 -17.50 13.22 -3.03
CA LEU A 64 -16.55 14.32 -2.86
C LEU A 64 -16.66 14.96 -1.48
N ALA A 65 -17.88 15.09 -0.94
CA ALA A 65 -18.10 15.57 0.42
C ALA A 65 -17.55 14.56 1.46
N ASP A 66 -17.75 13.26 1.25
CA ASP A 66 -17.17 12.21 2.09
C ASP A 66 -15.65 12.24 2.05
N PHE A 67 -15.05 12.41 0.86
CA PHE A 67 -13.59 12.58 0.71
C PHE A 67 -13.07 13.79 1.50
N ALA A 68 -13.76 14.96 1.37
CA ALA A 68 -13.35 16.17 2.06
C ALA A 68 -13.47 16.03 3.58
N ALA A 69 -14.58 15.47 4.09
CA ALA A 69 -14.75 15.21 5.51
C ALA A 69 -13.72 14.21 6.06
N GLY A 70 -13.38 13.17 5.27
CA GLY A 70 -12.33 12.23 5.62
C GLY A 70 -10.92 12.85 5.59
N LEU A 71 -10.67 13.79 4.67
CA LEU A 71 -9.44 14.56 4.63
C LEU A 71 -9.31 15.49 5.84
N ASP A 72 -10.39 16.14 6.25
CA ASP A 72 -10.42 16.99 7.44
C ASP A 72 -10.11 16.16 8.70
N GLU A 73 -10.73 14.98 8.82
CA GLU A 73 -10.48 14.05 9.93
C GLU A 73 -9.04 13.53 9.93
N PHE A 74 -8.52 13.20 8.76
CA PHE A 74 -7.14 12.71 8.61
C PHE A 74 -6.08 13.73 9.05
N GLN A 75 -6.45 15.01 9.11
CA GLN A 75 -5.62 16.12 9.57
C GLN A 75 -5.88 16.51 11.03
N SER A 76 -6.88 15.90 11.68
CA SER A 76 -7.17 16.18 13.10
C SER A 76 -5.95 15.86 13.96
N VAL A 77 -5.89 16.53 15.11
CA VAL A 77 -4.85 16.31 16.12
C VAL A 77 -5.53 15.81 17.38
N ASP A 78 -5.20 14.60 17.75
CA ASP A 78 -5.74 13.96 18.94
C ASP A 78 -5.00 14.38 20.20
N THR A 79 -5.73 14.41 21.32
CA THR A 79 -5.25 14.75 22.66
C THR A 79 -5.70 13.66 23.64
N ALA A 80 -5.13 13.66 24.84
CA ALA A 80 -5.56 12.74 25.90
C ALA A 80 -7.07 12.86 26.20
N GLU A 81 -7.65 14.07 26.04
CA GLU A 81 -9.08 14.29 26.25
C GLU A 81 -9.97 13.74 25.12
N SER A 82 -9.42 13.60 23.90
CA SER A 82 -10.12 12.96 22.77
C SER A 82 -9.86 11.46 22.68
N GLY A 83 -9.10 10.88 23.61
CA GLY A 83 -8.81 9.44 23.64
C GLY A 83 -7.43 9.07 23.10
N LEU A 84 -6.50 10.05 22.85
CA LEU A 84 -5.12 9.70 22.55
C LEU A 84 -4.60 8.77 23.62
N GLY A 85 -4.29 7.53 23.23
CA GLY A 85 -4.00 6.43 24.15
C GLY A 85 -2.78 6.64 25.03
N PRO A 86 -2.58 5.82 26.04
CA PRO A 86 -1.42 5.94 26.93
C PRO A 86 -0.10 5.91 26.15
N VAL A 87 -0.04 5.15 25.05
CA VAL A 87 1.12 5.04 24.16
C VAL A 87 0.69 5.22 22.70
N PHE A 88 1.51 5.92 21.91
CA PHE A 88 1.21 6.26 20.52
C PHE A 88 2.50 6.58 19.73
N ASN A 89 2.40 6.56 18.39
CA ASN A 89 3.53 6.94 17.52
C ASN A 89 3.45 8.38 17.05
N ASN A 90 2.25 8.95 16.98
CA ASN A 90 2.03 10.36 16.69
C ASN A 90 0.61 10.78 17.10
N VAL A 91 0.32 12.06 17.04
CA VAL A 91 -0.97 12.67 17.42
C VAL A 91 -1.88 12.97 16.22
N SER A 92 -1.49 12.59 15.01
CA SER A 92 -2.25 12.86 13.78
C SER A 92 -1.75 11.95 12.65
N CYS A 93 -2.67 11.46 11.80
CA CYS A 93 -2.33 10.65 10.64
C CYS A 93 -1.44 11.40 9.63
N VAL A 94 -1.69 12.70 9.45
CA VAL A 94 -0.94 13.55 8.51
C VAL A 94 0.54 13.69 8.87
N ALA A 95 0.91 13.51 10.14
CA ALA A 95 2.30 13.57 10.57
C ALA A 95 3.19 12.54 9.84
N CYS A 96 2.64 11.34 9.58
CA CYS A 96 3.33 10.25 8.89
C CYS A 96 2.91 10.09 7.42
N HIS A 97 1.86 10.77 6.96
CA HIS A 97 1.29 10.59 5.63
C HIS A 97 1.14 11.92 4.87
N SER A 98 2.21 12.72 4.72
CA SER A 98 2.16 14.05 4.10
C SER A 98 3.14 14.31 2.94
N ASP A 99 4.02 13.39 2.59
CA ASP A 99 5.01 13.58 1.50
C ASP A 99 4.69 12.69 0.28
N PRO A 100 4.54 13.25 -0.93
CA PRO A 100 4.64 14.67 -1.35
C PRO A 100 3.35 15.47 -1.17
N ALA A 101 2.30 14.89 -0.67
CA ALA A 101 1.01 15.50 -0.32
C ALA A 101 0.30 14.63 0.71
N ILE A 102 -0.78 15.12 1.31
CA ILE A 102 -1.58 14.36 2.29
C ILE A 102 -2.06 13.05 1.63
N GLY A 103 -1.89 11.94 2.36
CA GLY A 103 -2.04 10.58 1.85
C GLY A 103 -0.75 9.98 1.29
N GLY A 104 0.37 10.69 1.37
CA GLY A 104 1.68 10.21 0.99
C GLY A 104 2.36 9.35 2.05
N GLY A 105 3.67 9.45 2.13
CA GLY A 105 4.49 8.82 3.16
C GLY A 105 5.26 9.85 3.98
N SER A 106 6.27 9.38 4.70
CA SER A 106 7.20 10.22 5.45
C SER A 106 8.56 9.54 5.61
N VAL A 107 9.45 10.20 6.31
CA VAL A 107 10.72 9.61 6.80
C VAL A 107 10.61 9.07 8.22
N ILE A 108 9.45 9.22 8.87
CA ILE A 108 9.17 8.68 10.19
C ILE A 108 9.04 7.16 10.09
N HIS A 109 9.53 6.46 11.10
CA HIS A 109 9.54 5.00 11.15
C HIS A 109 8.82 4.52 12.40
N GLU A 110 7.96 3.52 12.26
CA GLU A 110 7.56 2.67 13.38
C GLU A 110 8.70 1.72 13.76
N THR A 111 8.77 1.35 15.02
CA THR A 111 9.71 0.34 15.53
C THR A 111 8.96 -0.96 15.80
N ARG A 112 9.40 -2.04 15.15
CA ARG A 112 8.92 -3.41 15.43
C ARG A 112 10.01 -4.20 16.13
N PHE A 113 9.61 -5.07 17.07
CA PHE A 113 10.54 -5.94 17.77
C PHE A 113 9.96 -7.34 17.95
N GLY A 114 10.80 -8.28 18.34
CA GLY A 114 10.42 -9.63 18.68
C GLY A 114 11.62 -10.49 19.02
N ARG A 115 11.38 -11.75 19.24
CA ARG A 115 12.40 -12.74 19.52
C ARG A 115 12.31 -13.91 18.55
N ILE A 116 13.44 -14.28 17.92
CA ILE A 116 13.55 -15.54 17.21
C ILE A 116 14.27 -16.54 18.12
N ALA A 117 13.59 -17.64 18.45
CA ALA A 117 14.12 -18.73 19.24
C ALA A 117 13.75 -20.05 18.56
N ASN A 118 14.77 -20.93 18.33
CA ASN A 118 14.59 -22.21 17.64
C ASN A 118 13.90 -22.11 16.27
N GLY A 119 14.14 -21.01 15.53
CA GLY A 119 13.54 -20.76 14.21
C GLY A 119 12.07 -20.25 14.26
N HIS A 120 11.52 -20.01 15.42
CA HIS A 120 10.17 -19.46 15.59
C HIS A 120 10.23 -18.01 16.03
N PHE A 121 9.38 -17.17 15.44
CA PHE A 121 9.18 -15.78 15.85
C PHE A 121 8.19 -15.73 17.01
N ASP A 122 8.55 -15.00 18.04
CA ASP A 122 7.76 -14.69 19.21
C ASP A 122 7.60 -13.16 19.27
N PRO A 123 6.38 -12.61 19.16
CA PRO A 123 6.15 -11.16 19.20
C PRO A 123 6.38 -10.53 20.57
N LEU A 124 6.62 -11.33 21.64
CA LEU A 124 6.71 -10.86 23.02
C LEU A 124 5.42 -10.14 23.47
N ALA A 125 4.28 -10.76 23.21
CA ALA A 125 2.96 -10.16 23.46
C ALA A 125 2.77 -9.77 24.94
N GLU A 126 3.36 -10.53 25.86
CA GLU A 126 3.35 -10.24 27.29
C GLU A 126 4.14 -8.97 27.68
N LEU A 127 4.92 -8.42 26.74
CA LEU A 127 5.72 -7.20 26.91
C LEU A 127 5.24 -6.06 25.98
N GLY A 128 3.99 -6.09 25.55
CA GLY A 128 3.38 -5.09 24.67
C GLY A 128 3.31 -5.48 23.19
N GLY A 129 3.62 -6.73 22.82
CA GLY A 129 3.52 -7.19 21.44
C GLY A 129 4.69 -6.77 20.56
N SER A 130 4.53 -6.74 19.24
CA SER A 130 5.67 -6.47 18.34
C SER A 130 5.81 -5.02 17.89
N LEU A 131 4.94 -4.12 18.27
CA LEU A 131 5.07 -2.67 18.01
C LEU A 131 5.53 -1.99 19.29
N MET A 132 6.50 -1.09 19.15
CA MET A 132 6.89 -0.15 20.20
C MET A 132 6.38 1.24 19.80
N GLN A 133 5.57 1.84 20.64
CA GLN A 133 5.13 3.21 20.48
C GLN A 133 6.23 4.19 20.90
N ASP A 134 6.51 5.20 20.05
CA ASP A 134 7.62 6.12 20.28
C ASP A 134 7.31 7.18 21.35
N PHE A 135 6.03 7.37 21.71
CA PHE A 135 5.57 8.37 22.69
C PHE A 135 4.58 7.78 23.68
N ALA A 136 4.43 8.46 24.82
CA ALA A 136 3.43 8.19 25.82
C ALA A 136 2.89 9.49 26.40
N ILE A 137 1.65 9.48 26.93
CA ILE A 137 1.06 10.65 27.60
C ILE A 137 1.77 10.99 28.93
N ASP A 138 2.45 10.00 29.55
CA ASP A 138 3.28 10.18 30.74
C ASP A 138 4.61 9.43 30.56
N PRO A 139 5.75 10.03 30.99
CA PRO A 139 7.05 9.37 30.85
C PRO A 139 7.18 8.00 31.53
N THR A 140 6.35 7.70 32.52
CA THR A 140 6.37 6.39 33.20
C THR A 140 5.72 5.28 32.37
N ALA A 141 4.83 5.64 31.44
CA ALA A 141 4.22 4.73 30.47
C ALA A 141 5.11 4.53 29.22
N GLN A 142 6.17 5.32 29.05
CA GLN A 142 7.02 5.27 27.84
C GLN A 142 7.54 3.86 27.58
N GLU A 143 7.35 3.40 26.34
CA GLU A 143 7.82 2.10 25.89
C GLU A 143 9.32 2.12 25.51
N VAL A 144 9.93 0.97 25.62
CA VAL A 144 11.30 0.70 25.18
C VAL A 144 11.34 -0.71 24.61
N VAL A 145 12.22 -0.97 23.65
CA VAL A 145 12.44 -2.33 23.15
C VAL A 145 12.89 -3.23 24.30
N PRO A 146 12.15 -4.31 24.60
CA PRO A 146 12.47 -5.20 25.71
C PRO A 146 13.83 -5.88 25.53
N ALA A 147 14.58 -6.09 26.61
CA ALA A 147 15.88 -6.79 26.58
C ALA A 147 15.80 -8.24 26.06
N GLN A 148 14.62 -8.83 26.08
CA GLN A 148 14.33 -10.16 25.53
C GLN A 148 14.26 -10.18 24.00
N ALA A 149 14.09 -9.03 23.34
CA ALA A 149 14.06 -8.92 21.90
C ALA A 149 15.46 -9.14 21.31
N ASN A 150 15.55 -9.95 20.25
CA ASN A 150 16.77 -10.12 19.47
C ASN A 150 16.58 -9.79 17.99
N VAL A 151 15.37 -9.32 17.62
CA VAL A 151 15.04 -8.77 16.32
C VAL A 151 14.40 -7.40 16.55
N VAL A 152 14.92 -6.39 15.86
CA VAL A 152 14.37 -5.03 15.83
C VAL A 152 14.35 -4.57 14.38
N ALA A 153 13.21 -4.07 13.93
CA ALA A 153 13.01 -3.59 12.58
C ALA A 153 12.41 -2.18 12.58
N LYS A 154 12.73 -1.41 11.57
CA LYS A 154 12.14 -0.11 11.30
C LYS A 154 11.29 -0.19 10.04
N ARG A 155 10.09 0.40 10.05
CA ARG A 155 9.22 0.47 8.87
C ARG A 155 8.72 1.88 8.66
N LYS A 156 8.79 2.33 7.43
CA LYS A 156 8.20 3.61 7.01
C LYS A 156 6.70 3.48 6.79
N SER A 157 5.98 4.59 6.96
CA SER A 157 4.60 4.70 6.52
C SER A 157 4.47 4.39 5.02
N THR A 158 3.42 3.64 4.65
CA THR A 158 3.11 3.33 3.25
C THR A 158 2.26 4.44 2.65
N PRO A 159 2.54 4.92 1.40
CA PRO A 159 1.64 5.85 0.74
C PRO A 159 0.24 5.28 0.55
N LEU A 160 -0.77 6.09 0.77
CA LEU A 160 -2.20 5.72 0.71
C LEU A 160 -2.84 5.98 -0.66
N PHE A 161 -2.11 6.59 -1.58
CA PHE A 161 -2.61 6.94 -2.92
C PHE A 161 -3.15 5.71 -3.66
N GLY A 162 -4.41 5.79 -4.13
CA GLY A 162 -5.04 4.76 -4.94
C GLY A 162 -5.44 3.49 -4.19
N LEU A 163 -5.43 3.48 -2.85
CA LEU A 163 -5.76 2.28 -2.08
C LEU A 163 -7.22 1.84 -2.31
N GLY A 164 -8.16 2.73 -2.59
CA GLY A 164 -9.52 2.36 -2.95
C GLY A 164 -9.61 1.52 -4.24
N LEU A 165 -8.76 1.79 -5.22
CA LEU A 165 -8.64 0.94 -6.41
C LEU A 165 -8.07 -0.44 -6.06
N ILE A 166 -7.11 -0.52 -5.14
CA ILE A 166 -6.55 -1.79 -4.65
C ILE A 166 -7.60 -2.57 -3.85
N GLU A 167 -8.39 -1.91 -2.99
CA GLU A 167 -9.50 -2.55 -2.26
C GLU A 167 -10.50 -3.20 -3.20
N ALA A 168 -10.83 -2.51 -4.31
CA ALA A 168 -11.81 -2.95 -5.29
C ALA A 168 -11.32 -4.09 -6.20
N ILE A 169 -10.05 -4.48 -6.17
CA ILE A 169 -9.54 -5.68 -6.87
C ILE A 169 -10.10 -6.92 -6.16
N PRO A 170 -10.76 -7.85 -6.88
CA PRO A 170 -11.33 -9.03 -6.23
C PRO A 170 -10.24 -9.98 -5.72
N ASP A 171 -10.51 -10.66 -4.60
CA ASP A 171 -9.62 -11.66 -4.01
C ASP A 171 -9.19 -12.73 -5.02
N SER A 172 -10.12 -13.14 -5.90
CA SER A 172 -9.86 -14.11 -6.97
C SER A 172 -8.75 -13.68 -7.94
N ALA A 173 -8.58 -12.36 -8.19
CA ALA A 173 -7.51 -11.88 -9.06
C ALA A 173 -6.12 -11.99 -8.37
N ILE A 174 -6.06 -11.78 -7.06
CA ILE A 174 -4.82 -11.98 -6.28
C ILE A 174 -4.50 -13.48 -6.19
N LEU A 175 -5.49 -14.33 -5.93
CA LEU A 175 -5.33 -15.79 -5.94
C LEU A 175 -4.83 -16.29 -7.30
N GLN A 176 -5.34 -15.75 -8.40
CA GLN A 176 -4.88 -16.09 -9.74
C GLN A 176 -3.40 -15.73 -9.95
N ASN A 177 -2.92 -14.63 -9.38
CA ASN A 177 -1.50 -14.26 -9.44
C ASN A 177 -0.60 -15.33 -8.78
N ALA A 178 -1.05 -15.91 -7.66
CA ALA A 178 -0.32 -16.97 -6.96
C ALA A 178 -0.32 -18.31 -7.75
N GLN A 179 -1.39 -18.58 -8.48
CA GLN A 179 -1.53 -19.81 -9.27
C GLN A 179 -0.76 -19.78 -10.60
N ASN A 180 -0.43 -18.59 -11.11
CA ASN A 180 0.30 -18.46 -12.36
C ASN A 180 1.76 -18.90 -12.19
N PRO A 181 2.26 -19.89 -12.95
CA PRO A 181 3.66 -20.30 -12.89
C PRO A 181 4.57 -19.13 -13.21
N LYS A 182 5.56 -18.90 -12.34
CA LYS A 182 6.58 -17.88 -12.50
C LYS A 182 7.95 -18.52 -12.72
N PRO A 183 8.84 -17.92 -13.54
CA PRO A 183 10.20 -18.41 -13.73
C PRO A 183 11.05 -18.20 -12.46
N ASP A 184 12.27 -18.72 -12.48
CA ASP A 184 13.32 -18.46 -11.50
C ASP A 184 13.07 -19.03 -10.08
N GLY A 185 12.02 -19.80 -9.89
CA GLY A 185 11.62 -20.31 -8.57
C GLY A 185 10.82 -19.29 -7.75
N ILE A 186 10.34 -18.22 -8.40
CA ILE A 186 9.43 -17.27 -7.77
C ILE A 186 8.11 -17.96 -7.53
N THR A 187 7.64 -17.96 -6.29
CA THR A 187 6.37 -18.58 -5.90
C THR A 187 5.32 -17.52 -5.59
N GLY A 188 5.56 -16.71 -4.59
CA GLY A 188 4.60 -15.74 -4.07
C GLY A 188 3.34 -16.41 -3.52
N ARG A 189 2.82 -15.95 -2.42
CA ARG A 189 1.59 -16.51 -1.85
C ARG A 189 0.64 -15.41 -1.37
N PRO A 190 -0.69 -15.66 -1.38
CA PRO A 190 -1.64 -14.72 -0.79
C PRO A 190 -1.52 -14.71 0.74
N SER A 191 -1.71 -13.55 1.35
CA SER A 191 -1.95 -13.44 2.80
C SER A 191 -3.44 -13.70 3.05
N ILE A 192 -3.76 -14.78 3.75
CA ILE A 192 -5.14 -15.13 4.10
C ILE A 192 -5.41 -14.58 5.50
N VAL A 193 -6.34 -13.64 5.62
CA VAL A 193 -6.62 -12.93 6.88
C VAL A 193 -8.09 -13.02 7.25
N GLN A 194 -8.38 -12.98 8.54
CA GLN A 194 -9.72 -12.75 9.04
C GLN A 194 -9.96 -11.24 9.07
N ASP A 195 -10.80 -10.75 8.15
CA ASP A 195 -11.10 -9.32 8.06
C ASP A 195 -12.13 -8.92 9.12
N VAL A 196 -11.72 -8.10 10.07
CA VAL A 196 -12.57 -7.70 11.22
C VAL A 196 -13.73 -6.80 10.78
N ALA A 197 -13.59 -6.07 9.68
CA ALA A 197 -14.64 -5.18 9.19
C ALA A 197 -15.81 -5.94 8.54
N THR A 198 -15.54 -7.09 7.90
CA THR A 198 -16.57 -7.89 7.22
C THR A 198 -16.92 -9.17 7.97
N GLY A 199 -16.10 -9.60 8.93
CA GLY A 199 -16.25 -10.89 9.62
C GLY A 199 -15.93 -12.11 8.74
N HIS A 200 -15.32 -11.91 7.57
CA HIS A 200 -15.02 -12.98 6.62
C HIS A 200 -13.53 -13.18 6.42
N THR A 201 -13.16 -14.39 6.04
CA THR A 201 -11.81 -14.68 5.55
C THR A 201 -11.62 -14.01 4.19
N ARG A 202 -10.59 -13.17 4.04
CA ARG A 202 -10.27 -12.40 2.86
C ARG A 202 -8.79 -12.52 2.50
N ILE A 203 -8.42 -11.98 1.34
CA ILE A 203 -7.01 -11.85 0.95
C ILE A 203 -6.50 -10.47 1.37
N GLY A 204 -5.53 -10.47 2.29
CA GLY A 204 -4.83 -9.26 2.76
C GLY A 204 -4.06 -8.58 1.63
N ARG A 205 -4.06 -7.24 1.66
CA ARG A 205 -3.46 -6.40 0.61
C ARG A 205 -2.88 -5.09 1.12
N PHE A 206 -3.17 -4.70 2.36
CA PHE A 206 -2.67 -3.48 2.98
C PHE A 206 -1.62 -3.78 4.04
N GLY A 207 -0.75 -2.78 4.30
CA GLY A 207 0.45 -2.93 5.11
C GLY A 207 1.62 -3.61 4.38
N TRP A 208 2.81 -3.58 4.99
CA TRP A 208 4.02 -4.21 4.44
C TRP A 208 3.94 -5.75 4.40
N LYS A 209 3.16 -6.33 5.29
CA LYS A 209 2.96 -7.78 5.44
C LYS A 209 1.59 -8.25 4.94
N ALA A 210 0.83 -7.40 4.21
CA ALA A 210 -0.51 -7.72 3.73
C ALA A 210 -1.45 -8.20 4.85
N GLN A 211 -1.39 -7.57 6.03
CA GLN A 211 -2.12 -8.00 7.22
C GLN A 211 -3.58 -7.54 7.23
N GLN A 212 -3.99 -6.58 6.42
CA GLN A 212 -5.36 -6.08 6.35
C GLN A 212 -5.96 -6.25 4.95
N ALA A 213 -7.26 -6.59 4.87
CA ALA A 213 -7.96 -6.84 3.60
C ALA A 213 -8.83 -5.67 3.14
N THR A 214 -9.35 -4.87 4.07
CA THR A 214 -10.22 -3.72 3.80
C THR A 214 -9.61 -2.44 4.34
N LEU A 215 -10.01 -1.29 3.76
CA LEU A 215 -9.57 0.02 4.23
C LEU A 215 -10.13 0.36 5.61
N LEU A 216 -11.33 -0.12 5.91
CA LEU A 216 -11.94 0.10 7.23
C LEU A 216 -11.19 -0.66 8.34
N ALA A 217 -10.82 -1.92 8.09
CA ALA A 217 -9.99 -2.66 9.05
C ALA A 217 -8.59 -2.05 9.16
N PHE A 218 -8.01 -1.56 8.05
CA PHE A 218 -6.72 -0.89 8.03
C PHE A 218 -6.74 0.44 8.79
N ALA A 219 -7.83 1.22 8.65
CA ALA A 219 -8.03 2.46 9.40
C ALA A 219 -8.11 2.21 10.92
N GLY A 220 -8.93 1.23 11.35
CA GLY A 220 -9.05 0.90 12.76
C GLY A 220 -7.76 0.31 13.37
N ASP A 221 -7.04 -0.55 12.61
CA ASP A 221 -5.73 -1.07 13.02
C ASP A 221 -4.71 0.05 13.23
N ALA A 222 -4.67 1.02 12.30
CA ALA A 222 -3.77 2.17 12.41
C ALA A 222 -4.18 3.14 13.52
N TYR A 223 -5.49 3.37 13.71
CA TYR A 223 -5.97 4.30 14.73
C TYR A 223 -5.61 3.81 16.13
N LEU A 224 -5.80 2.52 16.40
CA LEU A 224 -5.36 1.92 17.66
C LEU A 224 -3.83 1.93 17.80
N ASN A 225 -3.10 1.43 16.80
CA ASN A 225 -1.67 1.15 16.96
C ASN A 225 -0.78 2.39 16.82
N GLU A 226 -1.19 3.41 16.04
CA GLU A 226 -0.38 4.60 15.79
C GLU A 226 -0.81 5.81 16.65
N ILE A 227 -2.10 5.91 16.98
CA ILE A 227 -2.68 7.01 17.75
C ILE A 227 -3.10 6.56 19.16
N GLY A 228 -3.36 5.26 19.35
CA GLY A 228 -3.82 4.70 20.61
C GLY A 228 -5.32 4.89 20.84
N ILE A 229 -6.12 5.09 19.81
CA ILE A 229 -7.57 5.29 19.92
C ILE A 229 -8.31 4.00 19.56
N THR A 230 -9.10 3.48 20.46
CA THR A 230 -9.92 2.29 20.26
C THR A 230 -11.15 2.60 19.39
N SER A 231 -11.64 1.57 18.72
CA SER A 231 -12.80 1.68 17.84
C SER A 231 -13.68 0.44 17.96
N ARG A 232 -14.89 0.49 17.37
CA ARG A 232 -15.78 -0.66 17.31
C ARG A 232 -15.17 -1.92 16.69
N LEU A 233 -14.10 -1.81 15.89
CA LEU A 233 -13.39 -2.93 15.28
C LEU A 233 -12.20 -3.40 16.13
N PHE A 234 -11.61 -2.52 16.89
CA PHE A 234 -10.49 -2.76 17.79
C PHE A 234 -10.80 -2.11 19.14
N PRO A 235 -11.62 -2.77 19.99
CA PRO A 235 -12.15 -2.17 21.22
C PRO A 235 -11.25 -2.35 22.45
N GLN A 236 -10.01 -2.80 22.28
CA GLN A 236 -9.08 -3.04 23.38
C GLN A 236 -7.85 -2.17 23.21
N GLU A 237 -7.59 -1.35 24.20
CA GLU A 237 -6.45 -0.45 24.26
C GLU A 237 -5.11 -1.20 24.38
N ASN A 238 -4.05 -0.60 23.84
CA ASN A 238 -2.68 -1.09 23.95
C ASN A 238 -2.14 -0.80 25.36
N ALA A 239 -1.84 -1.85 26.12
CA ALA A 239 -1.24 -1.72 27.44
C ALA A 239 0.26 -1.38 27.31
N PRO A 240 0.75 -0.26 27.86
CA PRO A 240 2.16 0.11 27.82
C PRO A 240 3.06 -1.04 28.30
N ARG A 241 3.92 -1.56 27.45
CA ARG A 241 4.80 -2.73 27.77
C ARG A 241 4.03 -3.98 28.22
N GLY A 242 2.74 -4.13 27.88
CA GLY A 242 1.86 -5.19 28.36
C GLY A 242 1.40 -5.01 29.83
N ASP A 243 1.66 -3.88 30.45
CA ASP A 243 1.34 -3.61 31.86
C ASP A 243 -0.07 -3.03 31.99
N LEU A 244 -1.01 -3.88 32.40
CA LEU A 244 -2.42 -3.51 32.61
C LEU A 244 -2.62 -2.49 33.75
N TYR A 245 -1.71 -2.41 34.71
CA TYR A 245 -1.79 -1.38 35.76
C TYR A 245 -1.46 0.00 35.18
N MET A 246 -0.48 0.09 34.28
CA MET A 246 -0.17 1.33 33.56
C MET A 246 -1.33 1.73 32.65
N LEU A 247 -1.98 0.78 31.99
CA LEU A 247 -3.17 1.04 31.21
C LEU A 247 -4.27 1.66 32.09
N GLU A 248 -4.66 1.02 33.19
CA GLU A 248 -5.68 1.51 34.12
C GLU A 248 -5.33 2.90 34.70
N LEU A 249 -4.03 3.19 34.87
CA LEU A 249 -3.57 4.46 35.44
C LEU A 249 -3.66 5.63 34.45
N TYR A 250 -3.50 5.39 33.14
CA TYR A 250 -3.34 6.45 32.14
C TYR A 250 -4.42 6.49 31.07
N ASP A 251 -5.22 5.45 30.93
CA ASP A 251 -6.42 5.45 30.11
C ASP A 251 -7.61 5.99 30.90
N HIS A 252 -8.09 7.18 30.53
CA HIS A 252 -9.14 7.90 31.25
C HIS A 252 -10.40 8.12 30.41
N VAL A 253 -10.39 7.76 29.14
CA VAL A 253 -11.53 7.86 28.24
C VAL A 253 -12.12 6.47 28.05
N ALA A 254 -13.44 6.36 28.03
CA ALA A 254 -14.10 5.08 27.94
C ALA A 254 -14.06 4.48 26.55
N ASP A 255 -13.65 3.22 26.43
CA ASP A 255 -13.60 2.44 25.18
C ASP A 255 -14.99 2.10 24.62
N PRO A 256 -15.20 2.17 23.29
CA PRO A 256 -14.27 2.74 22.33
C PRO A 256 -14.41 4.27 22.27
N GLU A 257 -13.30 4.99 22.24
CA GLU A 257 -13.27 6.45 22.11
C GLU A 257 -13.82 6.92 20.75
N ASP A 258 -13.51 6.16 19.67
CA ASP A 258 -14.05 6.43 18.33
C ASP A 258 -15.53 6.08 18.27
N ALA A 259 -16.36 7.03 18.69
CA ALA A 259 -17.81 6.90 18.70
C ALA A 259 -18.43 7.30 17.36
N VAL A 260 -19.54 6.63 17.00
CA VAL A 260 -20.32 7.00 15.82
C VAL A 260 -21.02 8.35 16.05
N ASP A 261 -20.74 9.33 15.19
CA ASP A 261 -21.47 10.59 15.16
C ASP A 261 -22.94 10.33 14.74
N PRO A 262 -23.93 10.63 15.61
CA PRO A 262 -25.33 10.36 15.32
C PRO A 262 -25.90 11.17 14.15
N ALA A 263 -25.29 12.30 13.77
CA ALA A 263 -25.74 13.13 12.67
C ALA A 263 -25.34 12.56 11.30
N THR A 264 -24.18 11.91 11.23
CA THR A 264 -23.62 11.35 9.98
C THR A 264 -23.70 9.82 9.93
N GLY A 265 -23.83 9.16 11.08
CA GLY A 265 -23.75 7.69 11.20
C GLY A 265 -22.34 7.14 10.95
N LYS A 266 -21.29 7.97 11.00
CA LYS A 266 -19.90 7.60 10.77
C LYS A 266 -19.05 7.86 12.01
N ALA A 267 -18.13 6.97 12.28
CA ALA A 267 -17.03 7.12 13.21
C ALA A 267 -15.78 7.63 12.44
N ASP A 268 -14.70 7.97 13.14
CA ASP A 268 -13.49 8.51 12.50
C ASP A 268 -12.82 7.48 11.60
N ILE A 269 -12.82 6.19 11.99
CA ILE A 269 -12.33 5.12 11.11
C ILE A 269 -13.11 5.00 9.80
N ASP A 270 -14.41 5.35 9.77
CA ASP A 270 -15.19 5.39 8.53
C ASP A 270 -14.73 6.55 7.64
N ARG A 271 -14.44 7.71 8.24
CA ARG A 271 -13.93 8.89 7.54
C ARG A 271 -12.54 8.65 6.97
N PHE A 272 -11.64 8.02 7.73
CA PHE A 272 -10.33 7.62 7.22
C PHE A 272 -10.43 6.62 6.07
N ALA A 273 -11.34 5.64 6.18
CA ALA A 273 -11.58 4.67 5.11
C ALA A 273 -12.13 5.36 3.85
N ASP A 274 -13.02 6.34 3.98
CA ASP A 274 -13.57 7.10 2.84
C ASP A 274 -12.50 7.98 2.20
N PHE A 275 -11.66 8.68 2.98
CA PHE A 275 -10.52 9.42 2.45
C PHE A 275 -9.61 8.50 1.61
N MET A 276 -9.15 7.39 2.16
CA MET A 276 -8.29 6.44 1.45
C MET A 276 -8.97 5.81 0.23
N ARG A 277 -10.28 5.55 0.30
CA ARG A 277 -11.06 4.95 -0.80
C ARG A 277 -11.18 5.87 -1.99
N TYR A 278 -11.32 7.17 -1.75
CA TYR A 278 -11.52 8.16 -2.79
C TYR A 278 -10.24 8.91 -3.19
N LEU A 279 -9.12 8.66 -2.53
CA LEU A 279 -7.83 9.24 -2.87
C LEU A 279 -7.30 8.63 -4.17
N ALA A 280 -6.97 9.48 -5.15
CA ALA A 280 -6.49 9.03 -6.45
C ALA A 280 -5.08 8.39 -6.39
N PRO A 281 -4.75 7.51 -7.35
CA PRO A 281 -3.38 7.05 -7.51
C PRO A 281 -2.47 8.21 -7.95
N PRO A 282 -1.15 8.11 -7.73
CA PRO A 282 -0.21 9.15 -8.13
C PRO A 282 -0.32 9.51 -9.62
N PRO A 283 -0.20 10.80 -9.98
CA PRO A 283 -0.15 11.21 -11.38
C PRO A 283 1.09 10.62 -12.05
N ARG A 284 0.94 10.17 -13.29
CA ARG A 284 2.06 9.66 -14.09
C ARG A 284 2.93 10.79 -14.61
N ALA A 285 4.22 10.53 -14.76
CA ALA A 285 5.09 11.44 -15.51
C ALA A 285 4.98 11.19 -17.03
N SER A 286 5.43 12.17 -17.82
CA SER A 286 5.48 12.05 -19.27
C SER A 286 6.41 10.92 -19.70
N LEU A 287 5.96 10.13 -20.69
CA LEU A 287 6.75 9.05 -21.26
C LEU A 287 7.77 9.60 -22.25
N THR A 288 9.04 9.43 -21.91
CA THR A 288 10.16 9.69 -22.85
C THR A 288 10.44 8.43 -23.68
N GLN A 289 11.18 8.58 -24.80
CA GLN A 289 11.65 7.43 -25.60
C GLN A 289 12.49 6.47 -24.74
N SER A 290 13.30 7.00 -23.82
CA SER A 290 14.06 6.21 -22.85
C SER A 290 13.14 5.38 -21.93
N ALA A 291 12.09 5.99 -21.39
CA ALA A 291 11.12 5.30 -20.55
C ALA A 291 10.35 4.21 -21.33
N ILE A 292 10.00 4.47 -22.61
CA ILE A 292 9.36 3.46 -23.47
C ILE A 292 10.29 2.24 -23.68
N ALA A 293 11.57 2.48 -23.97
CA ALA A 293 12.57 1.42 -24.08
C ALA A 293 12.75 0.68 -22.73
N GLY A 294 12.71 1.42 -21.63
CA GLY A 294 12.79 0.89 -20.27
C GLY A 294 11.67 -0.06 -19.89
N ALA A 295 10.46 0.13 -20.43
CA ALA A 295 9.35 -0.83 -20.24
C ALA A 295 9.70 -2.21 -20.83
N ALA A 296 10.39 -2.27 -21.97
CA ALA A 296 10.86 -3.55 -22.51
C ALA A 296 11.97 -4.16 -21.63
N VAL A 297 12.87 -3.36 -21.09
CA VAL A 297 13.92 -3.82 -20.15
C VAL A 297 13.28 -4.37 -18.88
N PHE A 298 12.25 -3.73 -18.33
CA PHE A 298 11.48 -4.20 -17.17
C PHE A 298 10.93 -5.62 -17.37
N LEU A 299 10.35 -5.90 -18.54
CA LEU A 299 9.84 -7.22 -18.91
C LEU A 299 10.98 -8.24 -19.13
N GLN A 300 12.02 -7.85 -19.85
CA GLN A 300 13.17 -8.73 -20.15
C GLN A 300 13.94 -9.13 -18.89
N THR A 301 14.07 -8.20 -17.93
CA THR A 301 14.72 -8.46 -16.66
C THR A 301 13.87 -9.35 -15.76
N GLY A 302 12.54 -9.37 -15.94
CA GLY A 302 11.61 -10.21 -15.20
C GLY A 302 11.04 -9.53 -13.96
N CYS A 303 11.11 -8.21 -13.84
CA CYS A 303 10.51 -7.46 -12.74
C CYS A 303 8.99 -7.70 -12.65
N GLU A 304 8.33 -7.94 -13.81
CA GLU A 304 6.90 -8.21 -13.92
C GLU A 304 6.44 -9.48 -13.21
N ASN A 305 7.35 -10.38 -12.85
CA ASN A 305 7.00 -11.62 -12.17
C ASN A 305 6.41 -11.40 -10.77
N CYS A 306 6.78 -10.28 -10.12
CA CYS A 306 6.20 -9.80 -8.87
C CYS A 306 5.47 -8.46 -9.11
N HIS A 307 6.10 -7.53 -9.82
CA HIS A 307 5.54 -6.22 -10.13
C HIS A 307 4.63 -6.26 -11.36
N ARG A 308 3.52 -7.02 -11.25
CA ARG A 308 2.51 -7.16 -12.30
C ARG A 308 1.95 -5.80 -12.69
N ALA A 309 2.06 -5.44 -13.96
CA ALA A 309 1.75 -4.09 -14.43
C ALA A 309 0.29 -3.67 -14.22
N LEU A 310 -0.66 -4.58 -14.42
CA LEU A 310 -2.10 -4.29 -14.45
C LEU A 310 -2.90 -5.33 -13.67
N MET A 311 -3.85 -4.82 -12.87
CA MET A 311 -4.97 -5.60 -12.33
C MET A 311 -6.29 -4.90 -12.69
N GLN A 312 -7.42 -5.53 -12.42
CA GLN A 312 -8.74 -4.95 -12.70
C GLN A 312 -9.61 -5.01 -11.46
N THR A 313 -10.32 -3.91 -11.17
CA THR A 313 -11.33 -3.87 -10.12
C THR A 313 -12.57 -4.67 -10.51
N SER A 314 -13.31 -5.13 -9.52
CA SER A 314 -14.61 -5.79 -9.72
C SER A 314 -15.69 -4.78 -10.17
N SER A 315 -16.91 -5.28 -10.43
CA SER A 315 -18.08 -4.40 -10.58
C SER A 315 -18.36 -3.67 -9.26
N SER A 316 -18.68 -2.38 -9.36
CA SER A 316 -18.93 -1.52 -8.21
C SER A 316 -20.07 -0.55 -8.51
N THR A 317 -20.85 -0.20 -7.48
CA THR A 317 -21.82 0.91 -7.53
C THR A 317 -21.14 2.28 -7.52
N ILE A 318 -19.89 2.34 -7.08
CA ILE A 318 -19.05 3.52 -7.15
C ILE A 318 -18.41 3.57 -8.53
N ARG A 319 -18.88 4.49 -9.40
CA ARG A 319 -18.42 4.62 -10.78
C ARG A 319 -16.90 4.75 -10.90
N ALA A 320 -16.28 5.49 -9.99
CA ALA A 320 -14.82 5.68 -9.94
C ALA A 320 -14.04 4.38 -9.71
N LEU A 321 -14.69 3.33 -9.16
CA LEU A 321 -14.09 2.04 -8.86
C LEU A 321 -14.60 0.89 -9.75
N ASP A 322 -15.64 1.12 -10.60
CA ASP A 322 -16.29 0.06 -11.39
C ASP A 322 -15.42 -0.38 -12.56
N ARG A 323 -14.98 -1.63 -12.57
CA ARG A 323 -14.22 -2.31 -13.63
C ARG A 323 -13.03 -1.51 -14.19
N LYS A 324 -12.33 -0.78 -13.32
CA LYS A 324 -11.17 0.03 -13.71
C LYS A 324 -9.94 -0.84 -13.92
N LEU A 325 -9.13 -0.51 -14.93
CA LEU A 325 -7.78 -1.05 -15.05
C LEU A 325 -6.85 -0.28 -14.11
N VAL A 326 -6.14 -1.01 -13.26
CA VAL A 326 -5.29 -0.46 -12.20
C VAL A 326 -3.84 -0.77 -12.51
N PRO A 327 -3.06 0.22 -12.97
CA PRO A 327 -1.65 0.05 -13.29
C PRO A 327 -0.78 0.20 -12.03
N LEU A 328 -0.96 -0.69 -11.06
CA LEU A 328 -0.31 -0.61 -9.75
C LEU A 328 1.11 -1.17 -9.74
N PHE A 329 1.49 -2.02 -10.70
CA PHE A 329 2.78 -2.71 -10.74
C PHE A 329 3.06 -3.51 -9.45
N SER A 330 2.13 -4.38 -9.09
CA SER A 330 2.21 -5.31 -7.97
C SER A 330 1.28 -6.48 -8.20
N ASP A 331 1.67 -7.67 -7.77
CA ASP A 331 0.80 -8.85 -7.73
C ASP A 331 0.06 -8.98 -6.39
N LEU A 332 0.37 -8.11 -5.40
CA LEU A 332 -0.17 -8.08 -4.04
C LEU A 332 0.10 -9.35 -3.22
N LEU A 333 1.07 -10.15 -3.62
CA LEU A 333 1.47 -11.39 -2.93
C LEU A 333 2.59 -11.13 -1.93
N LEU A 334 2.73 -12.04 -0.97
CA LEU A 334 3.89 -12.17 -0.10
C LEU A 334 4.96 -12.98 -0.83
N HIS A 335 6.20 -12.49 -0.79
CA HIS A 335 7.38 -13.15 -1.31
C HIS A 335 8.47 -13.23 -0.26
N ASP A 336 9.18 -14.35 -0.22
CA ASP A 336 10.41 -14.46 0.57
C ASP A 336 11.47 -13.56 -0.06
N MET A 337 11.84 -12.51 0.66
CA MET A 337 12.79 -11.50 0.22
C MET A 337 14.19 -11.71 0.82
N GLY A 338 14.44 -12.87 1.45
CA GLY A 338 15.74 -13.21 2.01
C GLY A 338 16.24 -12.14 2.99
N SER A 339 17.42 -11.58 2.73
CA SER A 339 18.05 -10.54 3.55
C SER A 339 17.33 -9.18 3.50
N LEU A 340 16.40 -8.99 2.58
CA LEU A 340 15.53 -7.81 2.53
C LEU A 340 14.27 -7.97 3.40
N GLY A 341 13.97 -9.14 3.94
CA GLY A 341 12.96 -9.33 4.97
C GLY A 341 13.37 -8.60 6.26
N ASP A 342 12.38 -8.18 7.05
CA ASP A 342 12.62 -7.39 8.27
C ASP A 342 12.78 -8.24 9.56
N GLY A 343 12.64 -9.55 9.45
CA GLY A 343 12.75 -10.46 10.59
C GLY A 343 11.50 -10.53 11.48
N ILE A 344 10.45 -9.79 11.18
CA ILE A 344 9.20 -9.72 11.95
C ILE A 344 8.12 -10.55 11.26
N ALA A 345 7.52 -11.49 11.96
CA ALA A 345 6.28 -12.12 11.51
C ALA A 345 5.08 -11.24 11.89
N GLN A 346 4.10 -11.10 10.98
CA GLN A 346 2.88 -10.34 11.25
C GLN A 346 1.70 -10.90 10.43
N GLY A 347 0.56 -11.13 11.08
CA GLY A 347 -0.55 -11.84 10.46
C GLY A 347 -0.11 -13.22 10.00
N THR A 348 -0.25 -13.53 8.71
CA THR A 348 0.23 -14.80 8.14
C THR A 348 1.62 -14.70 7.50
N ALA A 349 2.22 -13.50 7.44
CA ALA A 349 3.52 -13.31 6.82
C ALA A 349 4.66 -13.77 7.75
N ALA A 350 5.57 -14.57 7.19
CA ALA A 350 6.79 -15.01 7.87
C ALA A 350 7.83 -13.85 7.96
N PRO A 351 8.86 -13.99 8.80
CA PRO A 351 9.90 -12.96 9.00
C PRO A 351 10.55 -12.47 7.71
N ALA A 352 10.87 -13.35 6.78
CA ALA A 352 11.52 -13.02 5.51
C ALA A 352 10.55 -12.52 4.44
N GLU A 353 9.23 -12.68 4.64
CA GLU A 353 8.25 -12.33 3.62
C GLU A 353 7.84 -10.86 3.67
N MET A 354 7.73 -10.26 2.48
CA MET A 354 7.22 -8.92 2.28
C MET A 354 6.20 -8.91 1.14
N LYS A 355 5.15 -8.08 1.27
CA LYS A 355 4.19 -7.86 0.18
C LYS A 355 4.86 -7.06 -0.94
N THR A 356 4.63 -7.47 -2.20
CA THR A 356 5.04 -6.67 -3.35
C THR A 356 4.42 -5.27 -3.27
N ALA A 357 5.23 -4.25 -3.08
CA ALA A 357 4.78 -2.87 -3.01
C ALA A 357 4.33 -2.38 -4.41
N PRO A 358 3.22 -1.62 -4.53
CA PRO A 358 2.88 -0.91 -5.75
C PRO A 358 4.00 0.05 -6.16
N LEU A 359 4.32 0.13 -7.47
CA LEU A 359 5.41 0.98 -7.94
C LEU A 359 4.94 2.35 -8.47
N TRP A 360 3.65 2.62 -8.54
CA TRP A 360 3.16 3.93 -8.96
C TRP A 360 3.69 5.04 -8.03
N GLY A 361 4.02 6.19 -8.61
CA GLY A 361 4.55 7.34 -7.88
C GLY A 361 5.96 7.19 -7.31
N LEU A 362 6.74 6.20 -7.77
CA LEU A 362 8.11 5.93 -7.30
C LEU A 362 9.02 7.17 -7.31
N ARG A 363 8.83 8.09 -8.27
CA ARG A 363 9.63 9.33 -8.37
C ARG A 363 9.52 10.26 -7.17
N ALA A 364 8.41 10.15 -6.43
CA ALA A 364 8.11 10.99 -5.25
C ALA A 364 8.29 10.24 -3.93
N ARG A 365 8.85 9.03 -3.95
CA ARG A 365 9.02 8.20 -2.74
C ARG A 365 10.49 7.96 -2.48
N THR A 366 11.13 8.82 -1.72
CA THR A 366 12.54 8.66 -1.28
C THR A 366 12.65 8.93 0.21
N PRO A 367 13.40 8.11 0.96
CA PRO A 367 14.08 6.87 0.58
C PRO A 367 13.10 5.71 0.35
N LEU A 368 13.55 4.62 -0.32
CA LEU A 368 12.77 3.46 -0.74
C LEU A 368 13.00 2.25 0.17
N LEU A 369 12.20 1.18 -0.06
CA LEU A 369 12.06 -0.03 0.73
C LEU A 369 11.30 0.21 2.03
N HIS A 370 10.95 -0.88 2.72
CA HIS A 370 10.14 -0.82 3.93
C HIS A 370 10.77 -0.01 5.06
N ASP A 371 12.09 0.02 5.11
CA ASP A 371 12.88 0.68 6.15
C ASP A 371 13.65 1.93 5.67
N GLY A 372 13.47 2.32 4.41
CA GLY A 372 14.13 3.49 3.87
C GLY A 372 15.63 3.37 3.59
N ARG A 373 16.20 2.14 3.65
CA ARG A 373 17.65 1.94 3.43
C ARG A 373 18.14 2.27 2.02
N ALA A 374 17.25 2.40 1.04
CA ALA A 374 17.62 2.66 -0.35
C ALA A 374 17.38 4.13 -0.73
N PRO A 375 18.44 4.94 -0.93
CA PRO A 375 18.28 6.34 -1.28
C PRO A 375 17.87 6.58 -2.74
N THR A 376 17.96 5.56 -3.59
CA THR A 376 17.64 5.64 -5.02
C THR A 376 16.93 4.38 -5.51
N ILE A 377 16.25 4.47 -6.66
CA ILE A 377 15.62 3.32 -7.32
C ILE A 377 16.68 2.25 -7.68
N ASP A 378 17.86 2.66 -8.17
CA ASP A 378 18.96 1.74 -8.45
C ASP A 378 19.40 0.97 -7.19
N ALA A 379 19.59 1.68 -6.08
CA ALA A 379 19.93 1.05 -4.79
C ALA A 379 18.85 0.07 -4.34
N ALA A 380 17.57 0.44 -4.47
CA ALA A 380 16.47 -0.45 -4.13
C ALA A 380 16.48 -1.74 -4.95
N ILE A 381 16.69 -1.67 -6.27
CA ILE A 381 16.78 -2.85 -7.14
C ILE A 381 17.94 -3.75 -6.72
N ARG A 382 19.10 -3.18 -6.42
CA ARG A 382 20.30 -3.93 -6.01
C ARG A 382 20.17 -4.64 -4.66
N LEU A 383 19.27 -4.16 -3.81
CA LEU A 383 18.99 -4.75 -2.49
C LEU A 383 17.95 -5.87 -2.55
N HIS A 384 17.29 -6.10 -3.68
CA HIS A 384 16.37 -7.22 -3.83
C HIS A 384 17.09 -8.54 -3.63
N ASP A 385 16.47 -9.48 -2.86
CA ASP A 385 17.05 -10.76 -2.51
C ASP A 385 15.98 -11.87 -2.46
N GLY A 386 16.32 -13.05 -1.95
CA GLY A 386 15.40 -14.17 -1.88
C GLY A 386 14.84 -14.54 -3.26
N GLU A 387 13.52 -14.60 -3.40
CA GLU A 387 12.87 -14.92 -4.68
C GLU A 387 13.25 -13.95 -5.81
N ALA A 388 13.60 -12.70 -5.49
CA ALA A 388 13.97 -11.69 -6.47
C ALA A 388 15.46 -11.69 -6.85
N ALA A 389 16.31 -12.51 -6.22
CA ALA A 389 17.77 -12.50 -6.41
C ALA A 389 18.18 -12.67 -7.89
N LYS A 390 17.58 -13.61 -8.61
CA LYS A 390 17.92 -13.84 -10.03
C LYS A 390 17.50 -12.66 -10.92
N VAL A 391 16.43 -11.95 -10.58
CA VAL A 391 15.97 -10.74 -11.29
C VAL A 391 16.95 -9.60 -11.05
N ARG A 392 17.36 -9.37 -9.79
CA ARG A 392 18.42 -8.44 -9.40
C ARG A 392 19.71 -8.73 -10.17
N ASP A 393 20.16 -9.99 -10.24
CA ASP A 393 21.39 -10.37 -10.93
C ASP A 393 21.32 -10.11 -12.45
N ARG A 394 20.14 -10.25 -13.07
CA ARG A 394 19.94 -9.82 -14.46
C ARG A 394 20.07 -8.31 -14.62
N TYR A 395 19.47 -7.53 -13.70
CA TYR A 395 19.62 -6.08 -13.70
C TYR A 395 21.08 -5.64 -13.61
N THR A 396 21.87 -6.25 -12.72
CA THR A 396 23.29 -5.88 -12.54
C THR A 396 24.16 -6.18 -13.76
N ARG A 397 23.73 -7.10 -14.65
CA ARG A 397 24.42 -7.43 -15.92
C ARG A 397 23.98 -6.56 -17.11
N LEU A 398 22.95 -5.73 -16.96
CA LEU A 398 22.57 -4.79 -18.00
C LEU A 398 23.67 -3.77 -18.24
N ASN A 399 23.81 -3.30 -19.49
CA ASN A 399 24.68 -2.17 -19.74
C ASN A 399 24.08 -0.87 -19.17
N SER A 400 24.90 0.17 -19.06
CA SER A 400 24.49 1.44 -18.43
C SER A 400 23.29 2.12 -19.13
N ALA A 401 23.20 2.00 -20.45
CA ALA A 401 22.07 2.55 -21.20
C ALA A 401 20.75 1.83 -20.86
N GLN A 402 20.78 0.51 -20.77
CA GLN A 402 19.62 -0.30 -20.38
C GLN A 402 19.21 -0.04 -18.93
N GLN A 403 20.17 0.08 -17.99
CA GLN A 403 19.89 0.45 -16.61
C GLN A 403 19.22 1.82 -16.54
N GLN A 404 19.75 2.83 -17.28
CA GLN A 404 19.15 4.16 -17.30
C GLN A 404 17.72 4.14 -17.89
N GLN A 405 17.50 3.40 -19.00
CA GLN A 405 16.16 3.24 -19.59
C GLN A 405 15.16 2.66 -18.57
N LEU A 406 15.56 1.62 -17.84
CA LEU A 406 14.73 1.03 -16.80
C LEU A 406 14.40 2.04 -15.67
N LEU A 407 15.39 2.79 -15.21
CA LEU A 407 15.19 3.83 -14.20
C LEU A 407 14.26 4.94 -14.68
N ASP A 408 14.37 5.34 -15.93
CA ASP A 408 13.48 6.35 -16.54
C ASP A 408 12.03 5.84 -16.66
N PHE A 409 11.86 4.55 -16.99
CA PHE A 409 10.54 3.90 -16.96
C PHE A 409 9.96 3.90 -15.55
N LEU A 410 10.71 3.44 -14.54
CA LEU A 410 10.26 3.39 -13.16
C LEU A 410 9.92 4.76 -12.57
N LYS A 411 10.59 5.83 -13.02
CA LYS A 411 10.24 7.20 -12.64
C LYS A 411 8.98 7.70 -13.35
N SER A 412 8.56 7.09 -14.45
CA SER A 412 7.40 7.52 -15.22
C SER A 412 6.08 6.92 -14.74
N ILE A 413 6.12 5.87 -13.89
CA ILE A 413 4.93 5.16 -13.39
C ILE A 413 4.47 5.63 -12.02
#